data_5bf901c499c87f96945a6c16bdb8c792
#
_entry.id   5bf901c499c87f96945a6c16bdb8c792
#
_cell.length_a   1.000
_cell.length_b   1.000
_cell.length_c   1.000
_cell.angle_alpha   90.00
_cell.angle_beta   90.00
_cell.angle_gamma   90.00
#
_symmetry.space_group_name_H-M   'P 1'
#
loop_
_entity.id
_entity.type
_entity.pdbx_description
1 polymer ?
#
loop_
_entity_poly.entity_id
_entity_poly.type
_entity_poly.pdbx_seq_one_letter_code
_entity_poly.pdbx_strand_id
1 'polypeptide(L)'
;SYLCSPSQTLMTSKPQQPLRPNPKRQAADIVSAFRFQLMETAIAWLALPEGASLLIEIFEDFDIETPEGGTELTQVKQSVGDRTLTLATKAARDALVNYWTTSRAGEVSNVSLVLNTNMAIGSEKGIKLPGNATGIDYWESVKNGADLGPLKTLLQSKLPDGDLKTWLASNPPDDLVRARLIDRVTWKTSQPSGPPQNAILVELIAGRLAALELPRGLAPQITSAIFERIVVVASENDPSLRRLTLRDLHAFLNEVCRLGQPGHEPGWSRASWTVGVTEIDLPAFCARRDTLLSELSES
;
A
#
# COMPACT_ATOMS: atom_id res chain seq x y z
N SER A 1 -40.48 59.95 -41.22
CA SER A 1 -40.69 59.05 -40.06
C SER A 1 -39.47 58.20 -39.87
N TYR A 2 -38.62 58.54 -38.95
CA TYR A 2 -37.47 57.74 -38.56
C TYR A 2 -37.78 57.04 -37.22
N LEU A 3 -37.83 55.70 -37.22
CA LEU A 3 -38.02 54.92 -36.04
C LEU A 3 -36.62 54.67 -35.42
N CYS A 4 -36.43 55.17 -34.21
CA CYS A 4 -35.28 54.92 -33.37
C CYS A 4 -35.36 53.48 -32.80
N SER A 5 -34.39 52.61 -33.09
CA SER A 5 -34.24 51.31 -32.45
C SER A 5 -33.64 51.49 -31.04
N PRO A 6 -34.12 50.76 -30.01
CA PRO A 6 -33.55 50.84 -28.70
C PRO A 6 -32.22 50.07 -28.65
N SER A 7 -31.18 50.73 -28.12
CA SER A 7 -29.87 50.14 -27.83
C SER A 7 -30.01 49.00 -26.80
N GLN A 8 -29.68 47.79 -27.20
CA GLN A 8 -29.53 46.67 -26.28
C GLN A 8 -28.30 46.91 -25.39
N THR A 9 -28.51 47.15 -24.14
CA THR A 9 -27.46 47.19 -23.11
C THR A 9 -26.97 45.80 -22.90
N LEU A 10 -25.75 45.46 -23.39
CA LEU A 10 -25.05 44.24 -23.07
C LEU A 10 -24.79 44.19 -21.56
N MET A 11 -25.53 43.33 -20.86
CA MET A 11 -25.24 42.98 -19.49
C MET A 11 -23.91 42.21 -19.48
N THR A 12 -22.83 42.86 -19.07
CA THR A 12 -21.57 42.22 -18.77
C THR A 12 -21.75 41.37 -17.52
N SER A 13 -21.89 40.05 -17.70
CA SER A 13 -21.86 39.10 -16.60
C SER A 13 -20.51 39.20 -15.87
N LYS A 14 -20.56 39.48 -14.56
CA LYS A 14 -19.35 39.43 -13.73
C LYS A 14 -18.70 38.07 -13.91
N PRO A 15 -17.36 38.00 -14.09
CA PRO A 15 -16.67 36.73 -14.16
C PRO A 15 -16.97 35.94 -12.89
N GLN A 16 -17.54 34.73 -13.04
CA GLN A 16 -17.79 33.83 -11.93
C GLN A 16 -16.44 33.52 -11.29
N GLN A 17 -16.28 33.83 -10.01
CA GLN A 17 -15.13 33.38 -9.27
C GLN A 17 -15.12 31.85 -9.24
N PRO A 18 -13.99 31.22 -9.54
CA PRO A 18 -13.90 29.76 -9.46
C PRO A 18 -14.25 29.31 -8.05
N LEU A 19 -15.04 28.22 -7.94
CA LEU A 19 -15.40 27.63 -6.66
C LEU A 19 -14.11 27.28 -5.90
N ARG A 20 -13.99 27.74 -4.66
CA ARG A 20 -12.86 27.38 -3.81
C ARG A 20 -12.93 25.89 -3.48
N PRO A 21 -11.85 25.11 -3.71
CA PRO A 21 -11.83 23.71 -3.34
C PRO A 21 -12.10 23.57 -1.84
N ASN A 22 -12.96 22.62 -1.46
CA ASN A 22 -13.13 22.27 -0.05
C ASN A 22 -12.10 21.18 0.32
N PRO A 23 -11.09 21.46 1.16
CA PRO A 23 -10.05 20.49 1.50
C PRO A 23 -10.60 19.18 2.08
N LYS A 24 -11.73 19.24 2.80
CA LYS A 24 -12.38 18.04 3.38
C LYS A 24 -13.09 17.16 2.33
N ARG A 25 -13.22 17.62 1.09
CA ARG A 25 -13.85 16.90 -0.03
C ARG A 25 -12.86 16.51 -1.13
N GLN A 26 -11.56 16.73 -0.91
CA GLN A 26 -10.55 16.37 -1.89
C GLN A 26 -10.21 14.89 -1.72
N ALA A 27 -10.52 14.08 -2.73
CA ALA A 27 -10.13 12.68 -2.81
C ALA A 27 -8.63 12.49 -3.15
N ALA A 28 -7.88 13.58 -3.31
CA ALA A 28 -6.48 13.54 -3.76
C ALA A 28 -5.59 12.68 -2.85
N ASP A 29 -5.76 12.79 -1.53
CA ASP A 29 -4.97 12.03 -0.56
C ASP A 29 -5.30 10.54 -0.61
N ILE A 30 -6.57 10.19 -0.78
CA ILE A 30 -7.03 8.79 -0.91
C ILE A 30 -6.46 8.19 -2.19
N VAL A 31 -6.58 8.90 -3.32
CA VAL A 31 -6.04 8.45 -4.62
C VAL A 31 -4.52 8.30 -4.56
N SER A 32 -3.84 9.24 -3.89
CA SER A 32 -2.39 9.17 -3.69
C SER A 32 -1.99 7.94 -2.85
N ALA A 33 -2.68 7.70 -1.74
CA ALA A 33 -2.43 6.55 -0.87
C ALA A 33 -2.67 5.22 -1.62
N PHE A 34 -3.77 5.10 -2.35
CA PHE A 34 -4.06 3.93 -3.17
C PHE A 34 -3.01 3.71 -4.26
N ARG A 35 -2.57 4.79 -4.93
CA ARG A 35 -1.49 4.70 -5.91
C ARG A 35 -0.19 4.21 -5.27
N PHE A 36 0.17 4.71 -4.10
CA PHE A 36 1.36 4.27 -3.37
C PHE A 36 1.28 2.78 -3.04
N GLN A 37 0.14 2.32 -2.54
CA GLN A 37 -0.13 0.90 -2.28
C GLN A 37 0.02 0.05 -3.55
N LEU A 38 -0.59 0.44 -4.67
CA LEU A 38 -0.45 -0.28 -5.95
C LEU A 38 1.00 -0.36 -6.42
N MET A 39 1.76 0.71 -6.24
CA MET A 39 3.18 0.72 -6.63
C MET A 39 4.00 -0.24 -5.77
N GLU A 40 3.79 -0.24 -4.44
CA GLU A 40 4.48 -1.17 -3.55
C GLU A 40 4.10 -2.63 -3.82
N THR A 41 2.83 -2.90 -4.11
CA THR A 41 2.35 -4.23 -4.54
C THR A 41 3.02 -4.66 -5.86
N ALA A 42 3.14 -3.76 -6.83
CA ALA A 42 3.82 -4.04 -8.11
C ALA A 42 5.32 -4.31 -7.90
N ILE A 43 5.99 -3.53 -7.06
CA ILE A 43 7.40 -3.73 -6.70
C ILE A 43 7.57 -5.10 -6.02
N ALA A 44 6.68 -5.46 -5.10
CA ALA A 44 6.70 -6.75 -4.42
C ALA A 44 6.50 -7.92 -5.41
N TRP A 45 5.56 -7.81 -6.35
CA TRP A 45 5.35 -8.83 -7.38
C TRP A 45 6.57 -9.01 -8.30
N LEU A 46 7.15 -7.89 -8.74
CA LEU A 46 8.38 -7.91 -9.55
C LEU A 46 9.59 -8.48 -8.78
N ALA A 47 9.65 -8.31 -7.48
CA ALA A 47 10.71 -8.83 -6.62
C ALA A 47 10.43 -10.24 -6.08
N LEU A 48 9.27 -10.82 -6.38
CA LEU A 48 8.81 -12.07 -5.79
C LEU A 48 9.82 -13.21 -6.05
N PRO A 49 10.23 -13.97 -5.01
CA PRO A 49 11.08 -15.14 -5.15
C PRO A 49 10.37 -16.29 -5.88
N GLU A 50 11.13 -17.20 -6.45
CA GLU A 50 10.59 -18.43 -7.01
C GLU A 50 9.90 -19.27 -5.93
N GLY A 51 8.73 -19.81 -6.25
CA GLY A 51 7.91 -20.60 -5.33
C GLY A 51 7.11 -19.79 -4.31
N ALA A 52 7.34 -18.47 -4.20
CA ALA A 52 6.52 -17.60 -3.37
C ALA A 52 5.24 -17.16 -4.09
N SER A 53 4.27 -16.69 -3.31
CA SER A 53 3.02 -16.13 -3.80
C SER A 53 2.72 -14.79 -3.14
N LEU A 54 2.27 -13.84 -3.93
CA LEU A 54 1.75 -12.56 -3.47
C LEU A 54 0.23 -12.67 -3.36
N LEU A 55 -0.31 -12.45 -2.18
CA LEU A 55 -1.74 -12.40 -1.89
C LEU A 55 -2.15 -10.93 -1.74
N ILE A 56 -3.25 -10.52 -2.34
CA ILE A 56 -3.68 -9.11 -2.34
C ILE A 56 -4.92 -8.97 -1.46
N GLU A 57 -4.86 -8.05 -0.47
CA GLU A 57 -5.97 -7.71 0.43
C GLU A 57 -6.61 -8.96 1.11
N ILE A 58 -5.78 -9.87 1.64
CA ILE A 58 -6.25 -11.02 2.40
C ILE A 58 -6.23 -10.72 3.90
N PHE A 59 -5.06 -10.41 4.47
CA PHE A 59 -4.88 -10.04 5.87
C PHE A 59 -4.50 -8.57 6.04
N GLU A 60 -3.63 -8.07 5.17
CA GLU A 60 -3.19 -6.67 5.09
C GLU A 60 -3.28 -6.16 3.64
N ASP A 61 -2.59 -5.07 3.30
CA ASP A 61 -2.61 -4.51 1.95
C ASP A 61 -2.13 -5.52 0.90
N PHE A 62 -1.07 -6.27 1.23
CA PHE A 62 -0.69 -7.51 0.54
C PHE A 62 0.16 -8.41 1.45
N ASP A 63 0.14 -9.70 1.18
CA ASP A 63 0.89 -10.69 1.94
C ASP A 63 1.79 -11.51 1.00
N ILE A 64 2.94 -11.97 1.49
CA ILE A 64 3.82 -12.87 0.74
C ILE A 64 3.89 -14.21 1.47
N GLU A 65 3.36 -15.24 0.84
CA GLU A 65 3.59 -16.62 1.26
C GLU A 65 4.93 -17.11 0.72
N THR A 66 5.81 -17.54 1.60
CA THR A 66 7.11 -18.11 1.22
C THR A 66 7.01 -19.61 0.98
N PRO A 67 7.94 -20.19 0.17
CA PRO A 67 7.96 -21.65 -0.08
C PRO A 67 8.11 -22.48 1.20
N GLU A 68 8.73 -21.92 2.23
CA GLU A 68 8.95 -22.55 3.54
C GLU A 68 7.71 -22.52 4.45
N GLY A 69 6.59 -21.97 3.97
CA GLY A 69 5.33 -21.90 4.72
C GLY A 69 5.26 -20.74 5.71
N GLY A 70 6.11 -19.72 5.56
CA GLY A 70 5.99 -18.44 6.28
C GLY A 70 5.08 -17.47 5.53
N THR A 71 4.50 -16.53 6.26
CA THR A 71 3.71 -15.43 5.68
C THR A 71 4.23 -14.09 6.17
N GLU A 72 4.63 -13.23 5.25
CA GLU A 72 4.96 -11.83 5.51
C GLU A 72 3.74 -10.97 5.22
N LEU A 73 3.15 -10.40 6.26
CA LEU A 73 2.07 -9.42 6.15
C LEU A 73 2.68 -8.06 5.84
N THR A 74 2.25 -7.38 4.78
CA THR A 74 2.77 -6.06 4.43
C THR A 74 1.66 -5.02 4.49
N GLN A 75 1.76 -4.12 5.46
CA GLN A 75 0.92 -2.94 5.56
C GLN A 75 1.62 -1.74 4.93
N VAL A 76 0.94 -1.09 3.99
CA VAL A 76 1.45 0.07 3.26
C VAL A 76 0.75 1.33 3.75
N LYS A 77 1.50 2.32 4.21
CA LYS A 77 0.93 3.58 4.70
C LYS A 77 1.61 4.76 4.04
N GLN A 78 0.87 5.54 3.27
CA GLN A 78 1.32 6.82 2.76
C GLN A 78 0.86 7.96 3.66
N SER A 79 1.75 8.90 3.95
CA SER A 79 1.41 10.17 4.56
C SER A 79 1.63 11.31 3.56
N VAL A 80 0.71 12.27 3.57
CA VAL A 80 0.85 13.53 2.86
C VAL A 80 1.45 14.56 3.81
N GLY A 81 2.50 15.27 3.39
CA GLY A 81 3.24 16.24 4.21
C GLY A 81 4.31 15.61 5.11
N ASP A 82 4.89 16.42 5.99
CA ASP A 82 6.06 16.09 6.81
C ASP A 82 5.71 15.30 8.09
N ARG A 83 4.78 14.36 8.02
CA ARG A 83 4.45 13.50 9.15
C ARG A 83 5.56 12.47 9.36
N THR A 84 5.87 12.22 10.63
CA THR A 84 6.87 11.22 11.01
C THR A 84 6.21 10.00 11.63
N LEU A 85 6.82 8.83 11.43
CA LEU A 85 6.43 7.58 12.05
C LEU A 85 7.09 7.46 13.41
N THR A 86 6.28 7.17 14.43
CA THR A 86 6.72 6.78 15.78
C THR A 86 5.91 5.56 16.20
N LEU A 87 6.33 4.84 17.24
CA LEU A 87 5.54 3.73 17.80
C LEU A 87 4.20 4.20 18.42
N ALA A 88 4.05 5.50 18.68
CA ALA A 88 2.82 6.11 19.13
C ALA A 88 1.84 6.50 18.01
N THR A 89 2.28 6.50 16.74
CA THR A 89 1.39 6.83 15.61
C THR A 89 0.32 5.76 15.44
N LYS A 90 -0.87 6.16 14.97
CA LYS A 90 -1.97 5.22 14.72
C LYS A 90 -1.51 4.11 13.76
N ALA A 91 -0.82 4.47 12.66
CA ALA A 91 -0.32 3.50 11.69
C ALA A 91 0.54 2.39 12.32
N ALA A 92 1.50 2.75 13.18
CA ALA A 92 2.36 1.77 13.84
C ALA A 92 1.58 0.90 14.84
N ARG A 93 0.69 1.52 15.63
CA ARG A 93 -0.11 0.80 16.62
C ARG A 93 -1.08 -0.18 16.00
N ASP A 94 -1.81 0.26 14.96
CA ASP A 94 -2.76 -0.59 14.25
C ASP A 94 -2.04 -1.77 13.59
N ALA A 95 -0.91 -1.54 12.94
CA ALA A 95 -0.09 -2.59 12.34
C ALA A 95 0.35 -3.64 13.37
N LEU A 96 0.83 -3.21 14.54
CA LEU A 96 1.23 -4.12 15.61
C LEU A 96 0.06 -4.93 16.18
N VAL A 97 -1.12 -4.29 16.34
CA VAL A 97 -2.32 -4.95 16.87
C VAL A 97 -2.87 -5.97 15.85
N ASN A 98 -2.94 -5.59 14.57
CA ASN A 98 -3.40 -6.48 13.50
C ASN A 98 -2.48 -7.69 13.37
N TYR A 99 -1.17 -7.44 13.29
CA TYR A 99 -0.16 -8.51 13.30
C TYR A 99 -0.33 -9.47 14.48
N TRP A 100 -0.49 -8.92 15.70
CA TRP A 100 -0.66 -9.74 16.89
C TRP A 100 -1.92 -10.61 16.83
N THR A 101 -3.02 -10.04 16.36
CA THR A 101 -4.29 -10.75 16.20
C THR A 101 -4.16 -11.88 15.19
N THR A 102 -3.61 -11.60 14.00
CA THR A 102 -3.43 -12.58 12.92
C THR A 102 -2.47 -13.69 13.34
N SER A 103 -1.33 -13.34 13.97
CA SER A 103 -0.34 -14.34 14.42
C SER A 103 -0.87 -15.30 15.50
N ARG A 104 -1.91 -14.91 16.23
CA ARG A 104 -2.55 -15.73 17.27
C ARG A 104 -3.73 -16.55 16.78
N ALA A 105 -4.35 -16.17 15.69
CA ALA A 105 -5.51 -16.88 15.13
C ALA A 105 -5.20 -18.34 14.76
N GLY A 106 -3.93 -18.71 14.66
CA GLY A 106 -3.49 -20.07 14.40
C GLY A 106 -3.73 -20.56 12.96
N GLU A 107 -4.28 -19.71 12.11
CA GLU A 107 -4.53 -20.00 10.70
C GLU A 107 -3.25 -19.98 9.86
N VAL A 108 -2.24 -19.23 10.32
CA VAL A 108 -0.98 -19.06 9.62
C VAL A 108 0.19 -19.31 10.57
N SER A 109 1.07 -20.22 10.21
CA SER A 109 2.31 -20.47 10.94
C SER A 109 3.43 -19.56 10.45
N ASN A 110 4.30 -19.12 11.35
CA ASN A 110 5.49 -18.32 11.02
C ASN A 110 5.18 -16.97 10.32
N VAL A 111 4.31 -16.18 10.99
CA VAL A 111 3.91 -14.84 10.51
C VAL A 111 4.96 -13.79 10.86
N SER A 112 5.26 -12.90 9.93
CA SER A 112 6.01 -11.66 10.16
C SER A 112 5.22 -10.45 9.64
N LEU A 113 5.61 -9.23 10.06
CA LEU A 113 5.01 -7.97 9.63
C LEU A 113 6.06 -7.07 9.00
N VAL A 114 5.73 -6.47 7.88
CA VAL A 114 6.43 -5.32 7.31
C VAL A 114 5.49 -4.12 7.31
N LEU A 115 5.85 -3.05 8.02
CA LEU A 115 5.22 -1.74 7.82
C LEU A 115 6.03 -0.94 6.81
N ASN A 116 5.44 -0.70 5.65
CA ASN A 116 6.06 0.01 4.53
C ASN A 116 5.46 1.42 4.40
N THR A 117 6.29 2.48 4.52
CA THR A 117 5.78 3.86 4.53
C THR A 117 6.78 4.87 4.00
N ASN A 118 6.25 5.94 3.41
CA ASN A 118 7.05 7.12 3.02
C ASN A 118 7.38 8.06 4.19
N MET A 119 6.83 7.82 5.38
CA MET A 119 7.12 8.63 6.57
C MET A 119 8.57 8.45 7.03
N ALA A 120 9.23 9.54 7.39
CA ALA A 120 10.50 9.49 8.09
C ALA A 120 10.31 9.09 9.56
N ILE A 121 11.35 8.55 10.19
CA ILE A 121 11.31 8.21 11.61
C ILE A 121 11.26 9.49 12.45
N GLY A 122 10.36 9.50 13.44
CA GLY A 122 10.19 10.60 14.39
C GLY A 122 10.57 10.23 15.81
N SER A 123 10.76 11.24 16.66
CA SER A 123 11.05 11.06 18.08
C SER A 123 9.77 10.85 18.88
N GLU A 124 9.81 9.93 19.85
CA GLU A 124 8.70 9.66 20.74
C GLU A 124 8.46 10.82 21.72
N LYS A 125 7.21 11.21 21.89
CA LYS A 125 6.85 12.25 22.87
C LYS A 125 6.69 11.67 24.26
N GLY A 126 7.34 12.29 25.25
CA GLY A 126 7.12 12.01 26.68
C GLY A 126 7.90 10.82 27.24
N ILE A 127 8.63 10.06 26.42
CA ILE A 127 9.50 8.96 26.88
C ILE A 127 10.86 9.13 26.21
N LYS A 128 11.91 9.14 27.03
CA LYS A 128 13.30 9.14 26.56
C LYS A 128 13.83 7.72 26.58
N LEU A 129 14.22 7.23 25.43
CA LEU A 129 14.91 5.95 25.27
C LEU A 129 16.42 6.12 25.47
N PRO A 130 17.14 5.04 25.81
CA PRO A 130 18.59 5.07 25.94
C PRO A 130 19.25 5.67 24.69
N GLY A 131 20.29 6.49 24.89
CA GLY A 131 21.00 7.16 23.79
C GLY A 131 20.18 8.24 23.06
N ASN A 132 19.04 8.68 23.58
CA ASN A 132 18.06 9.54 22.89
C ASN A 132 17.58 8.96 21.54
N ALA A 133 17.59 7.64 21.40
CA ALA A 133 17.11 6.95 20.21
C ALA A 133 15.62 7.21 19.98
N THR A 134 15.18 7.17 18.73
CA THR A 134 13.75 7.09 18.40
C THR A 134 13.20 5.72 18.77
N GLY A 135 11.88 5.55 18.86
CA GLY A 135 11.27 4.26 19.17
C GLY A 135 11.64 3.17 18.17
N ILE A 136 11.68 3.51 16.87
CA ILE A 136 12.00 2.57 15.79
C ILE A 136 13.50 2.24 15.78
N ASP A 137 14.39 3.22 15.93
CA ASP A 137 15.84 2.94 16.00
C ASP A 137 16.17 2.10 17.24
N TYR A 138 15.48 2.35 18.35
CA TYR A 138 15.66 1.52 19.55
C TYR A 138 15.11 0.11 19.36
N TRP A 139 14.00 -0.05 18.63
CA TRP A 139 13.50 -1.38 18.22
C TRP A 139 14.56 -2.17 17.45
N GLU A 140 15.19 -1.57 16.46
CA GLU A 140 16.27 -2.24 15.71
C GLU A 140 17.50 -2.52 16.61
N SER A 141 17.81 -1.63 17.55
CA SER A 141 18.88 -1.89 18.55
C SER A 141 18.55 -3.10 19.43
N VAL A 142 17.28 -3.28 19.81
CA VAL A 142 16.82 -4.44 20.58
C VAL A 142 16.95 -5.73 19.77
N LYS A 143 16.65 -5.74 18.47
CA LYS A 143 16.96 -6.90 17.60
C LYS A 143 18.45 -7.27 17.65
N ASN A 144 19.31 -6.27 17.76
CA ASN A 144 20.76 -6.43 17.84
C ASN A 144 21.30 -6.63 19.28
N GLY A 145 20.44 -6.98 20.24
CA GLY A 145 20.83 -7.38 21.58
C GLY A 145 20.75 -6.29 22.67
N ALA A 146 20.28 -5.08 22.35
CA ALA A 146 20.04 -4.05 23.38
C ALA A 146 18.96 -4.49 24.40
N ASP A 147 18.90 -3.81 25.56
CA ASP A 147 17.90 -4.06 26.60
C ASP A 147 16.47 -3.86 26.08
N LEU A 148 15.61 -4.84 26.33
CA LEU A 148 14.21 -4.81 25.91
C LEU A 148 13.32 -3.97 26.86
N GLY A 149 13.71 -3.79 28.11
CA GLY A 149 12.88 -3.15 29.15
C GLY A 149 12.34 -1.77 28.76
N PRO A 150 13.18 -0.82 28.29
CA PRO A 150 12.71 0.50 27.84
C PRO A 150 11.70 0.42 26.70
N LEU A 151 11.87 -0.51 25.74
CA LEU A 151 10.94 -0.69 24.63
C LEU A 151 9.61 -1.29 25.10
N LYS A 152 9.62 -2.28 26.02
CA LYS A 152 8.40 -2.82 26.65
C LYS A 152 7.61 -1.71 27.32
N THR A 153 8.28 -0.85 28.09
CA THR A 153 7.66 0.30 28.78
C THR A 153 7.02 1.27 27.78
N LEU A 154 7.72 1.59 26.68
CA LEU A 154 7.20 2.43 25.62
C LEU A 154 5.95 1.82 24.99
N LEU A 155 6.00 0.57 24.57
CA LEU A 155 4.87 -0.15 23.96
C LEU A 155 3.66 -0.21 24.89
N GLN A 156 3.85 -0.57 26.17
CA GLN A 156 2.77 -0.59 27.16
C GLN A 156 2.10 0.78 27.32
N SER A 157 2.86 1.88 27.22
CA SER A 157 2.34 3.23 27.34
C SER A 157 1.60 3.74 26.10
N LYS A 158 1.95 3.24 24.90
CA LYS A 158 1.47 3.76 23.61
C LYS A 158 0.44 2.87 22.92
N LEU A 159 0.48 1.56 23.14
CA LEU A 159 -0.50 0.64 22.56
C LEU A 159 -1.90 0.89 23.14
N PRO A 160 -2.95 0.76 22.31
CA PRO A 160 -4.32 0.76 22.79
C PRO A 160 -4.58 -0.42 23.72
N ASP A 161 -5.62 -0.32 24.53
CA ASP A 161 -6.05 -1.45 25.35
C ASP A 161 -6.49 -2.60 24.44
N GLY A 162 -6.04 -3.81 24.78
CA GLY A 162 -6.26 -5.01 23.98
C GLY A 162 -5.27 -6.13 24.32
N ASP A 163 -5.33 -7.21 23.54
CA ASP A 163 -4.59 -8.45 23.80
C ASP A 163 -3.08 -8.27 23.82
N LEU A 164 -2.53 -7.54 22.85
CA LEU A 164 -1.08 -7.29 22.78
C LEU A 164 -0.58 -6.53 24.02
N LYS A 165 -1.28 -5.46 24.41
CA LYS A 165 -0.93 -4.68 25.59
C LYS A 165 -1.06 -5.51 26.87
N THR A 166 -2.13 -6.28 27.00
CA THR A 166 -2.36 -7.19 28.14
C THR A 166 -1.28 -8.25 28.23
N TRP A 167 -0.88 -8.84 27.08
CA TRP A 167 0.20 -9.80 27.04
C TRP A 167 1.53 -9.18 27.46
N LEU A 168 1.89 -8.01 26.97
CA LEU A 168 3.10 -7.31 27.40
C LEU A 168 3.07 -6.95 28.90
N ALA A 169 1.89 -6.58 29.44
CA ALA A 169 1.71 -6.25 30.86
C ALA A 169 1.83 -7.50 31.78
N SER A 170 1.56 -8.70 31.27
CA SER A 170 1.82 -9.95 32.00
C SER A 170 3.30 -10.28 32.21
N ASN A 171 4.18 -9.41 31.72
CA ASN A 171 5.64 -9.51 31.79
C ASN A 171 6.20 -10.85 31.31
N PRO A 172 5.91 -11.23 30.03
CA PRO A 172 6.46 -12.44 29.46
C PRO A 172 8.01 -12.42 29.41
N PRO A 173 8.68 -13.57 29.37
CA PRO A 173 10.13 -13.65 29.23
C PRO A 173 10.63 -12.87 28.01
N ASP A 174 11.79 -12.25 28.13
CA ASP A 174 12.32 -11.36 27.09
C ASP A 174 12.63 -12.07 25.77
N ASP A 175 13.11 -13.30 25.85
CA ASP A 175 13.31 -14.17 24.67
C ASP A 175 12.01 -14.47 23.93
N LEU A 176 10.90 -14.65 24.65
CA LEU A 176 9.59 -14.85 24.06
C LEU A 176 9.07 -13.57 23.40
N VAL A 177 9.30 -12.38 24.01
CA VAL A 177 8.92 -11.10 23.40
C VAL A 177 9.72 -10.85 22.14
N ARG A 178 11.03 -11.13 22.15
CA ARG A 178 11.87 -11.05 20.95
C ARG A 178 11.34 -11.96 19.86
N ALA A 179 11.20 -13.25 20.12
CA ALA A 179 10.82 -14.25 19.14
C ALA A 179 9.42 -14.03 18.53
N ARG A 180 8.45 -13.52 19.31
CA ARG A 180 7.05 -13.34 18.88
C ARG A 180 6.71 -11.96 18.37
N LEU A 181 7.50 -10.94 18.69
CA LEU A 181 7.17 -9.56 18.34
C LEU A 181 8.36 -8.84 17.69
N ILE A 182 9.48 -8.71 18.39
CA ILE A 182 10.57 -7.84 17.97
C ILE A 182 11.20 -8.33 16.67
N ASP A 183 11.54 -9.61 16.60
CA ASP A 183 12.23 -10.23 15.44
C ASP A 183 11.28 -10.44 14.24
N ARG A 184 9.98 -10.30 14.48
CA ARG A 184 8.94 -10.53 13.47
C ARG A 184 8.46 -9.26 12.78
N VAL A 185 8.82 -8.08 13.27
CA VAL A 185 8.36 -6.81 12.72
C VAL A 185 9.51 -6.06 12.06
N THR A 186 9.30 -5.62 10.84
CA THR A 186 10.25 -4.82 10.04
C THR A 186 9.64 -3.46 9.71
N TRP A 187 10.41 -2.40 9.93
CA TRP A 187 10.01 -1.02 9.66
C TRP A 187 10.71 -0.52 8.38
N LYS A 188 10.01 -0.47 7.26
CA LYS A 188 10.48 0.14 6.01
C LYS A 188 9.97 1.58 5.95
N THR A 189 10.78 2.51 6.45
CA THR A 189 10.44 3.94 6.51
C THR A 189 11.11 4.73 5.39
N SER A 190 10.68 5.99 5.19
CA SER A 190 11.24 6.89 4.17
C SER A 190 11.25 6.31 2.76
N GLN A 191 10.30 5.44 2.45
CA GLN A 191 10.23 4.88 1.11
C GLN A 191 9.94 5.96 0.08
N PRO A 192 10.56 5.92 -1.09
CA PRO A 192 10.30 6.90 -2.13
C PRO A 192 8.83 6.85 -2.55
N SER A 193 8.29 8.01 -2.92
CA SER A 193 6.93 8.13 -3.43
C SER A 193 6.92 9.01 -4.68
N GLY A 194 5.88 8.89 -5.49
CA GLY A 194 5.74 9.67 -6.72
C GLY A 194 6.78 9.33 -7.80
N PRO A 195 7.42 10.33 -8.46
CA PRO A 195 8.34 10.09 -9.56
C PRO A 195 9.52 9.17 -9.23
N PRO A 196 10.21 9.27 -8.07
CA PRO A 196 11.29 8.35 -7.73
C PRO A 196 10.83 6.89 -7.60
N GLN A 197 9.66 6.65 -7.00
CA GLN A 197 9.09 5.31 -6.89
C GLN A 197 8.77 4.74 -8.28
N ASN A 198 8.22 5.57 -9.18
CA ASN A 198 7.94 5.15 -10.55
C ASN A 198 9.23 4.78 -11.31
N ALA A 199 10.33 5.49 -11.09
CA ALA A 199 11.61 5.15 -11.70
C ALA A 199 12.14 3.78 -11.22
N ILE A 200 11.99 3.47 -9.93
CA ILE A 200 12.34 2.15 -9.37
C ILE A 200 11.49 1.06 -10.04
N LEU A 201 10.18 1.29 -10.15
CA LEU A 201 9.28 0.33 -10.78
C LEU A 201 9.66 0.04 -12.25
N VAL A 202 9.92 1.08 -13.03
CA VAL A 202 10.35 0.96 -14.44
C VAL A 202 11.67 0.17 -14.54
N GLU A 203 12.63 0.43 -13.67
CA GLU A 203 13.91 -0.30 -13.67
C GLU A 203 13.74 -1.78 -13.30
N LEU A 204 12.89 -2.10 -12.33
CA LEU A 204 12.57 -3.49 -11.99
C LEU A 204 11.89 -4.22 -13.15
N ILE A 205 10.95 -3.57 -13.84
CA ILE A 205 10.31 -4.13 -15.05
C ILE A 205 11.39 -4.39 -16.11
N ALA A 206 12.26 -3.41 -16.39
CA ALA A 206 13.33 -3.54 -17.37
C ALA A 206 14.28 -4.70 -17.01
N GLY A 207 14.60 -4.89 -15.74
CA GLY A 207 15.39 -6.01 -15.24
C GLY A 207 14.71 -7.37 -15.50
N ARG A 208 13.40 -7.48 -15.22
CA ARG A 208 12.63 -8.72 -15.49
C ARG A 208 12.51 -9.00 -16.98
N LEU A 209 12.27 -7.98 -17.79
CA LEU A 209 12.25 -8.14 -19.27
C LEU A 209 13.61 -8.66 -19.78
N ALA A 210 14.72 -8.10 -19.29
CA ALA A 210 16.05 -8.58 -19.67
C ALA A 210 16.28 -10.04 -19.26
N ALA A 211 15.86 -10.46 -18.08
CA ALA A 211 15.97 -11.83 -17.60
C ALA A 211 15.16 -12.84 -18.45
N LEU A 212 14.10 -12.35 -19.12
CA LEU A 212 13.26 -13.13 -20.04
C LEU A 212 13.65 -12.96 -21.52
N GLU A 213 14.77 -12.29 -21.81
CA GLU A 213 15.23 -11.96 -23.17
C GLU A 213 14.21 -11.11 -23.96
N LEU A 214 13.39 -10.33 -23.26
CA LEU A 214 12.39 -9.43 -23.83
C LEU A 214 12.92 -7.99 -23.97
N PRO A 215 12.32 -7.15 -24.84
CA PRO A 215 12.80 -5.79 -25.09
C PRO A 215 12.63 -4.88 -23.85
N ARG A 216 13.74 -4.50 -23.20
CA ARG A 216 13.77 -3.62 -22.02
C ARG A 216 13.11 -2.26 -22.23
N GLY A 217 13.14 -1.73 -23.45
CA GLY A 217 12.57 -0.43 -23.82
C GLY A 217 11.04 -0.35 -23.66
N LEU A 218 10.36 -1.49 -23.49
CA LEU A 218 8.91 -1.55 -23.25
C LEU A 218 8.53 -1.31 -21.77
N ALA A 219 9.50 -1.26 -20.86
CA ALA A 219 9.23 -1.15 -19.43
C ALA A 219 8.30 0.03 -19.04
N PRO A 220 8.45 1.25 -19.59
CA PRO A 220 7.54 2.36 -19.27
C PRO A 220 6.08 2.09 -19.69
N GLN A 221 5.86 1.44 -20.83
CA GLN A 221 4.53 1.13 -21.33
C GLN A 221 3.85 0.01 -20.53
N ILE A 222 4.62 -0.95 -20.02
CA ILE A 222 4.14 -2.10 -19.26
C ILE A 222 3.67 -1.68 -17.86
N THR A 223 4.15 -0.57 -17.31
CA THR A 223 3.79 -0.11 -15.95
C THR A 223 2.28 -0.03 -15.73
N SER A 224 1.53 0.56 -16.66
CA SER A 224 0.07 0.67 -16.57
C SER A 224 -0.62 -0.69 -16.62
N ALA A 225 -0.13 -1.60 -17.45
CA ALA A 225 -0.68 -2.95 -17.57
C ALA A 225 -0.46 -3.79 -16.30
N ILE A 226 0.68 -3.61 -15.61
CA ILE A 226 0.92 -4.23 -14.30
C ILE A 226 -0.10 -3.75 -13.26
N PHE A 227 -0.36 -2.44 -13.19
CA PHE A 227 -1.35 -1.90 -12.26
C PHE A 227 -2.74 -2.43 -12.55
N GLU A 228 -3.13 -2.46 -13.81
CA GLU A 228 -4.41 -3.04 -14.22
C GLU A 228 -4.53 -4.51 -13.81
N ARG A 229 -3.49 -5.30 -14.03
CA ARG A 229 -3.48 -6.71 -13.61
C ARG A 229 -3.65 -6.88 -12.11
N ILE A 230 -2.97 -6.06 -11.29
CA ILE A 230 -3.09 -6.07 -9.84
C ILE A 230 -4.52 -5.70 -9.42
N VAL A 231 -5.10 -4.64 -10.00
CA VAL A 231 -6.47 -4.21 -9.69
C VAL A 231 -7.49 -5.29 -10.06
N VAL A 232 -7.34 -5.95 -11.21
CA VAL A 232 -8.21 -7.06 -11.63
C VAL A 232 -8.16 -8.19 -10.60
N VAL A 233 -6.96 -8.61 -10.19
CA VAL A 233 -6.80 -9.69 -9.20
C VAL A 233 -7.31 -9.27 -7.82
N ALA A 234 -7.06 -8.04 -7.38
CA ALA A 234 -7.59 -7.51 -6.12
C ALA A 234 -9.13 -7.43 -6.08
N SER A 235 -9.76 -7.28 -7.26
CA SER A 235 -11.22 -7.18 -7.41
C SER A 235 -11.94 -8.52 -7.43
N GLU A 236 -11.22 -9.65 -7.39
CA GLU A 236 -11.85 -10.97 -7.35
C GLU A 236 -12.68 -11.13 -6.07
N ASN A 237 -13.90 -11.66 -6.21
CA ASN A 237 -14.77 -11.89 -5.07
C ASN A 237 -14.30 -13.05 -4.18
N ASP A 238 -13.69 -14.07 -4.80
CA ASP A 238 -13.08 -15.19 -4.09
C ASP A 238 -11.66 -14.83 -3.64
N PRO A 239 -11.37 -14.74 -2.33
CA PRO A 239 -10.04 -14.44 -1.83
C PRO A 239 -8.96 -15.41 -2.33
N SER A 240 -9.30 -16.68 -2.62
CA SER A 240 -8.35 -17.66 -3.13
C SER A 240 -7.81 -17.32 -4.53
N LEU A 241 -8.52 -16.49 -5.29
CA LEU A 241 -8.12 -16.00 -6.60
C LEU A 241 -7.30 -14.71 -6.55
N ARG A 242 -7.19 -14.05 -5.39
CA ARG A 242 -6.39 -12.84 -5.20
C ARG A 242 -4.91 -13.16 -5.02
N ARG A 243 -4.39 -14.00 -5.88
CA ARG A 243 -3.05 -14.55 -5.82
C ARG A 243 -2.28 -14.27 -7.11
N LEU A 244 -1.03 -13.85 -6.96
CA LEU A 244 -0.07 -13.64 -8.05
C LEU A 244 1.22 -14.41 -7.74
N THR A 245 1.77 -15.08 -8.74
CA THR A 245 3.04 -15.81 -8.66
C THR A 245 4.07 -15.22 -9.61
N LEU A 246 5.34 -15.64 -9.47
CA LEU A 246 6.37 -15.31 -10.45
C LEU A 246 6.05 -15.88 -11.85
N ARG A 247 5.41 -17.06 -11.90
CA ARG A 247 4.95 -17.66 -13.16
C ARG A 247 3.91 -16.80 -13.84
N ASP A 248 2.97 -16.24 -13.08
CA ASP A 248 1.95 -15.31 -13.62
C ASP A 248 2.60 -14.05 -14.16
N LEU A 249 3.62 -13.52 -13.46
CA LEU A 249 4.38 -12.36 -13.94
C LEU A 249 5.07 -12.66 -15.28
N HIS A 250 5.76 -13.80 -15.39
CA HIS A 250 6.46 -14.18 -16.62
C HIS A 250 5.48 -14.39 -17.79
N ALA A 251 4.36 -15.06 -17.55
CA ALA A 251 3.32 -15.25 -18.57
C ALA A 251 2.73 -13.90 -19.02
N PHE A 252 2.44 -13.01 -18.08
CA PHE A 252 1.93 -11.67 -18.33
C PHE A 252 2.92 -10.81 -19.14
N LEU A 253 4.19 -10.77 -18.75
CA LEU A 253 5.21 -9.98 -19.47
C LEU A 253 5.41 -10.48 -20.91
N ASN A 254 5.44 -11.79 -21.12
CA ASN A 254 5.53 -12.38 -22.45
C ASN A 254 4.33 -12.00 -23.32
N GLU A 255 3.12 -12.05 -22.77
CA GLU A 255 1.90 -11.71 -23.48
C GLU A 255 1.85 -10.23 -23.88
N VAL A 256 2.14 -9.32 -22.93
CA VAL A 256 2.14 -7.87 -23.19
C VAL A 256 3.22 -7.50 -24.22
N CYS A 257 4.41 -8.10 -24.15
CA CYS A 257 5.46 -7.85 -25.14
C CYS A 257 5.09 -8.40 -26.53
N ARG A 258 4.44 -9.57 -26.61
CA ARG A 258 3.95 -10.14 -27.87
C ARG A 258 2.93 -9.23 -28.55
N LEU A 259 2.01 -8.65 -27.79
CA LEU A 259 0.99 -7.74 -28.29
C LEU A 259 1.54 -6.37 -28.70
N GLY A 260 2.64 -5.92 -28.09
CA GLY A 260 3.31 -4.66 -28.42
C GLY A 260 4.25 -4.71 -29.63
N GLN A 261 4.41 -5.86 -30.29
CA GLN A 261 5.29 -5.96 -31.44
C GLN A 261 4.66 -5.37 -32.73
N PRO A 262 5.45 -4.62 -33.54
CA PRO A 262 4.98 -4.14 -34.85
C PRO A 262 4.56 -5.31 -35.75
N GLY A 263 3.37 -5.24 -36.34
CA GLY A 263 2.81 -6.30 -37.21
C GLY A 263 1.89 -7.26 -36.47
N HIS A 264 1.79 -7.21 -35.16
CA HIS A 264 0.63 -7.76 -34.49
C HIS A 264 -0.49 -6.74 -34.65
N GLU A 265 -1.46 -7.01 -35.53
CA GLU A 265 -2.71 -6.23 -35.48
C GLU A 265 -3.26 -6.38 -34.06
N PRO A 266 -3.42 -5.28 -33.32
CA PRO A 266 -4.05 -5.41 -32.01
C PRO A 266 -5.47 -5.90 -32.26
N GLY A 267 -5.71 -7.16 -31.97
CA GLY A 267 -7.06 -7.69 -31.77
C GLY A 267 -7.74 -7.02 -30.54
N TRP A 268 -7.13 -5.96 -30.07
CA TRP A 268 -7.62 -4.94 -29.17
C TRP A 268 -8.58 -4.03 -29.95
N SER A 269 -9.67 -4.62 -30.50
CA SER A 269 -10.82 -3.76 -30.71
C SER A 269 -11.18 -3.17 -29.34
N ARG A 270 -11.55 -1.90 -29.30
CA ARG A 270 -12.19 -1.27 -28.12
C ARG A 270 -13.24 -2.18 -27.45
N ALA A 271 -13.74 -3.17 -28.17
CA ALA A 271 -14.65 -4.21 -27.71
C ALA A 271 -14.06 -5.17 -26.69
N SER A 272 -12.76 -5.50 -26.68
CA SER A 272 -12.19 -6.38 -25.65
C SER A 272 -12.01 -5.69 -24.30
N TRP A 273 -11.86 -4.37 -24.28
CA TRP A 273 -11.92 -3.57 -23.05
C TRP A 273 -13.34 -3.42 -22.51
N THR A 274 -14.35 -3.50 -23.37
CA THR A 274 -15.77 -3.39 -22.99
C THR A 274 -16.33 -4.71 -22.48
N VAL A 275 -15.75 -5.85 -22.78
CA VAL A 275 -16.28 -7.16 -22.34
C VAL A 275 -15.90 -7.50 -20.89
N GLY A 276 -14.82 -6.91 -20.34
CA GLY A 276 -14.45 -7.06 -18.92
C GLY A 276 -15.06 -5.99 -18.00
N VAL A 277 -15.63 -4.93 -18.56
CA VAL A 277 -16.18 -3.77 -17.82
C VAL A 277 -17.67 -3.60 -18.10
N THR A 278 -18.35 -4.63 -18.61
CA THR A 278 -19.75 -4.51 -19.05
C THR A 278 -20.76 -4.32 -17.92
N GLU A 279 -20.36 -4.47 -16.65
CA GLU A 279 -21.19 -4.05 -15.53
C GLU A 279 -20.30 -3.73 -14.33
N ILE A 280 -19.61 -2.58 -14.35
CA ILE A 280 -19.39 -1.92 -13.05
C ILE A 280 -20.79 -1.55 -12.59
N ASP A 281 -21.31 -2.28 -11.62
CA ASP A 281 -22.48 -1.85 -10.87
C ASP A 281 -22.10 -0.55 -10.16
N LEU A 282 -22.28 0.56 -10.90
CA LEU A 282 -21.96 1.91 -10.44
C LEU A 282 -22.63 2.21 -9.09
N PRO A 283 -23.88 1.77 -8.82
CA PRO A 283 -24.50 1.80 -7.51
C PRO A 283 -23.71 1.04 -6.45
N ALA A 284 -23.29 -0.20 -6.71
CA ALA A 284 -22.52 -1.00 -5.75
C ALA A 284 -21.13 -0.40 -5.49
N PHE A 285 -20.44 0.11 -6.52
CA PHE A 285 -19.19 0.85 -6.39
C PHE A 285 -19.36 2.12 -5.55
N CYS A 286 -20.42 2.90 -5.80
CA CYS A 286 -20.73 4.10 -5.02
C CYS A 286 -21.09 3.77 -3.56
N ALA A 287 -21.87 2.72 -3.32
CA ALA A 287 -22.21 2.27 -1.97
C ALA A 287 -20.97 1.81 -1.19
N ARG A 288 -20.07 1.05 -1.81
CA ARG A 288 -18.80 0.61 -1.19
C ARG A 288 -17.86 1.79 -0.92
N ARG A 289 -17.78 2.77 -1.85
CA ARG A 289 -17.07 4.03 -1.63
C ARG A 289 -17.62 4.78 -0.43
N ASP A 290 -18.95 4.88 -0.31
CA ASP A 290 -19.60 5.64 0.76
C ASP A 290 -19.41 4.95 2.11
N THR A 291 -19.39 3.61 2.15
CA THR A 291 -19.03 2.82 3.34
C THR A 291 -17.58 3.09 3.76
N LEU A 292 -16.62 3.00 2.83
CA LEU A 292 -15.21 3.30 3.10
C LEU A 292 -14.99 4.75 3.55
N LEU A 293 -15.73 5.70 2.99
CA LEU A 293 -15.67 7.10 3.40
C LEU A 293 -16.27 7.32 4.80
N SER A 294 -17.29 6.58 5.20
CA SER A 294 -17.85 6.65 6.56
C SER A 294 -16.89 6.03 7.58
N GLU A 295 -16.29 4.88 7.29
CA GLU A 295 -15.26 4.25 8.15
C GLU A 295 -14.03 5.15 8.34
N LEU A 296 -13.64 5.89 7.29
CA LEU A 296 -12.54 6.86 7.37
C LEU A 296 -12.92 8.15 8.11
N SER A 297 -14.21 8.48 8.21
CA SER A 297 -14.68 9.68 8.93
C SER A 297 -14.86 9.45 10.43
N GLU A 298 -15.01 8.21 10.87
CA GLU A 298 -15.12 7.80 12.27
C GLU A 298 -13.76 7.47 12.92
N SER A 299 -12.69 7.51 12.15
CA SER A 299 -11.29 7.27 12.56
C SER A 299 -10.47 8.56 12.59
#